data_46fe830c439379168d4aed531e9eb0c5
#
_entry.id   46fe830c439379168d4aed531e9eb0c5
#
_cell.length_a   1.000
_cell.length_b   1.000
_cell.length_c   1.000
_cell.angle_alpha   90.00
_cell.angle_beta   90.00
_cell.angle_gamma   90.00
#
_symmetry.space_group_name_H-M   'P 1'
#
loop_
_entity.id
_entity.type
_entity.pdbx_description
1 polymer ?
#
loop_
_entity_poly.entity_id
_entity_poly.type
_entity_poly.pdbx_seq_one_letter_code
_entity_poly.pdbx_strand_id
1 'polypeptide(L)'
;KFHTNRKFYKMKDIRLEKKFIYQNGDTTYKSFLINGMFKKIYPKRKINSIYFDCENLKNVWDNINGFGKRIKIRLRWYNQLFNEEVFLEEKKKINLMTVKNVKSLGIFKDILELKKFIKKNLSREKLISNKRLNLSEVLTVSYDREYYQDVSKKLRVTIDKNIKIYKDIELKPIE
;
A
#
# COMPACT_ATOMS: atom_id res chain seq x y z
N LYS A 1 12.29 4.17 42.34
CA LYS A 1 12.21 5.15 41.22
C LYS A 1 11.94 4.36 39.94
N PHE A 2 10.69 4.30 39.52
CA PHE A 2 10.29 3.67 38.23
C PHE A 2 10.43 4.73 37.14
N HIS A 3 11.42 4.57 36.26
CA HIS A 3 11.54 5.37 35.04
C HIS A 3 10.64 4.76 33.99
N THR A 4 9.45 5.29 33.86
CA THR A 4 8.56 4.99 32.72
C THR A 4 9.03 5.77 31.49
N ASN A 5 9.83 5.13 30.64
CA ASN A 5 10.11 5.62 29.30
C ASN A 5 8.81 5.59 28.45
N ARG A 6 7.94 6.60 28.61
CA ARG A 6 6.88 6.87 27.67
C ARG A 6 7.50 7.42 26.40
N LYS A 7 7.74 6.57 25.39
CA LYS A 7 7.94 7.02 24.02
C LYS A 7 6.69 7.76 23.57
N PHE A 8 6.73 9.09 23.62
CA PHE A 8 5.73 9.93 22.97
C PHE A 8 5.80 9.66 21.46
N TYR A 9 4.87 8.86 20.96
CA TYR A 9 4.65 8.79 19.51
C TYR A 9 4.10 10.15 19.08
N LYS A 10 4.91 10.90 18.33
CA LYS A 10 4.48 12.13 17.67
C LYS A 10 3.20 11.81 16.90
N MET A 11 2.07 12.41 17.26
CA MET A 11 0.81 12.26 16.56
C MET A 11 1.01 12.74 15.11
N LYS A 12 1.36 11.82 14.21
CA LYS A 12 1.47 12.09 12.79
C LYS A 12 0.06 12.09 12.22
N ASP A 13 -0.37 13.27 11.83
CA ASP A 13 -1.48 13.56 10.91
C ASP A 13 -2.66 12.58 10.93
N ILE A 14 -3.66 12.85 11.72
CA ILE A 14 -4.97 12.19 11.61
C ILE A 14 -5.53 12.59 10.24
N ARG A 15 -5.56 11.64 9.31
CA ARG A 15 -6.14 11.83 7.98
C ARG A 15 -7.44 11.08 7.87
N LEU A 16 -8.49 11.77 7.50
CA LEU A 16 -9.73 11.14 7.07
C LEU A 16 -9.56 10.69 5.62
N GLU A 17 -9.75 9.41 5.36
CA GLU A 17 -9.73 8.84 4.01
C GLU A 17 -11.13 8.35 3.66
N LYS A 18 -11.69 8.89 2.55
CA LYS A 18 -12.91 8.38 1.92
C LYS A 18 -12.57 7.79 0.56
N LYS A 19 -13.21 6.69 0.20
CA LYS A 19 -13.04 6.01 -1.08
C LYS A 19 -14.36 5.99 -1.83
N PHE A 20 -14.29 6.29 -3.11
CA PHE A 20 -15.41 6.23 -4.04
C PHE A 20 -15.03 5.30 -5.18
N ILE A 21 -16.00 4.56 -5.68
CA ILE A 21 -15.85 3.67 -6.83
C ILE A 21 -16.73 4.26 -7.93
N TYR A 22 -16.12 4.45 -9.09
CA TYR A 22 -16.80 4.91 -10.31
C TYR A 22 -16.81 3.78 -11.32
N GLN A 23 -17.91 3.67 -12.07
CA GLN A 23 -18.01 2.71 -13.17
C GLN A 23 -17.10 3.10 -14.34
N ASN A 24 -16.77 2.14 -15.17
CA ASN A 24 -15.96 2.39 -16.36
C ASN A 24 -16.72 3.38 -17.29
N GLY A 25 -16.03 4.44 -17.72
CA GLY A 25 -16.63 5.52 -18.51
C GLY A 25 -17.25 6.67 -17.72
N ASP A 26 -17.47 6.52 -16.41
CA ASP A 26 -17.96 7.62 -15.58
C ASP A 26 -16.88 8.72 -15.45
N THR A 27 -17.25 9.93 -15.77
CA THR A 27 -16.39 11.12 -15.73
C THR A 27 -16.81 12.14 -14.66
N THR A 28 -17.79 11.83 -13.83
CA THR A 28 -18.31 12.76 -12.80
C THR A 28 -17.23 13.24 -11.83
N TYR A 29 -16.20 12.42 -11.58
CA TYR A 29 -15.03 12.85 -10.82
C TYR A 29 -14.28 14.04 -11.44
N LYS A 30 -14.35 14.25 -12.77
CA LYS A 30 -13.72 15.40 -13.43
C LYS A 30 -14.39 16.71 -13.01
N SER A 31 -15.73 16.73 -12.99
CA SER A 31 -16.49 17.88 -12.50
C SER A 31 -16.17 18.18 -11.05
N PHE A 32 -16.06 17.14 -10.21
CA PHE A 32 -15.64 17.30 -8.83
C PHE A 32 -14.24 17.94 -8.71
N LEU A 33 -13.28 17.52 -9.53
CA LEU A 33 -11.92 18.10 -9.51
C LEU A 33 -11.92 19.55 -9.97
N ILE A 34 -12.69 19.89 -11.02
CA ILE A 34 -12.81 21.25 -11.55
C ILE A 34 -13.47 22.16 -10.52
N ASN A 35 -14.65 21.79 -10.03
CA ASN A 35 -15.41 22.60 -9.06
C ASN A 35 -14.66 22.77 -7.74
N GLY A 36 -13.92 21.76 -7.31
CA GLY A 36 -13.06 21.82 -6.12
C GLY A 36 -11.71 22.50 -6.35
N MET A 37 -11.45 23.07 -7.53
CA MET A 37 -10.19 23.73 -7.89
C MET A 37 -8.95 22.87 -7.60
N PHE A 38 -9.04 21.56 -7.89
CA PHE A 38 -7.92 20.65 -7.71
C PHE A 38 -6.93 20.75 -8.85
N LYS A 39 -5.66 20.86 -8.51
CA LYS A 39 -4.54 20.87 -9.48
C LYS A 39 -3.76 19.56 -9.38
N LYS A 40 -3.29 19.10 -10.53
CA LYS A 40 -2.38 17.94 -10.59
C LYS A 40 -1.04 18.33 -9.98
N ILE A 41 -0.56 17.52 -9.02
CA ILE A 41 0.65 17.84 -8.26
C ILE A 41 1.85 16.95 -8.60
N TYR A 42 1.61 15.79 -9.20
CA TYR A 42 2.66 14.86 -9.63
C TYR A 42 2.32 14.23 -10.98
N PRO A 43 3.32 13.78 -11.75
CA PRO A 43 3.10 12.94 -12.91
C PRO A 43 2.30 11.69 -12.56
N LYS A 44 1.57 11.16 -13.53
CA LYS A 44 0.92 9.86 -13.41
C LYS A 44 2.00 8.80 -13.18
N ARG A 45 1.75 7.86 -12.26
CA ARG A 45 2.64 6.74 -11.96
C ARG A 45 1.89 5.43 -12.03
N LYS A 46 2.51 4.43 -12.59
CA LYS A 46 2.07 3.05 -12.41
C LYS A 46 2.51 2.57 -11.03
N ILE A 47 1.58 2.01 -10.28
CA ILE A 47 1.85 1.47 -8.95
C ILE A 47 1.67 -0.04 -9.00
N ASN A 48 2.69 -0.77 -8.56
CA ASN A 48 2.66 -2.21 -8.45
C ASN A 48 2.81 -2.59 -6.98
N SER A 49 2.05 -3.56 -6.52
CA SER A 49 2.09 -4.01 -5.13
C SER A 49 1.82 -5.50 -5.03
N ILE A 50 2.71 -6.23 -4.35
CA ILE A 50 2.52 -7.61 -3.96
C ILE A 50 2.05 -7.59 -2.51
N TYR A 51 0.90 -8.20 -2.23
CA TYR A 51 0.36 -8.31 -0.88
C TYR A 51 0.71 -9.66 -0.27
N PHE A 52 1.01 -9.63 1.02
CA PHE A 52 1.36 -10.79 1.82
C PHE A 52 0.39 -11.00 2.96
N ASP A 53 0.12 -12.26 3.24
CA ASP A 53 -0.68 -12.69 4.40
C ASP A 53 -0.18 -14.01 4.94
N CYS A 54 -0.69 -14.40 6.11
CA CYS A 54 -0.50 -15.72 6.66
C CYS A 54 -1.30 -16.76 5.86
N GLU A 55 -0.97 -18.02 5.99
CA GLU A 55 -1.59 -19.14 5.26
C GLU A 55 -3.13 -19.15 5.38
N ASN A 56 -3.67 -18.80 6.53
CA ASN A 56 -5.11 -18.72 6.77
C ASN A 56 -5.74 -17.38 6.39
N LEU A 57 -5.05 -16.51 5.65
CA LEU A 57 -5.50 -15.17 5.20
C LEU A 57 -6.02 -14.28 6.35
N LYS A 58 -5.41 -14.43 7.53
CA LYS A 58 -5.87 -13.74 8.75
C LYS A 58 -6.00 -12.22 8.55
N ASN A 59 -5.01 -11.58 7.92
CA ASN A 59 -5.04 -10.11 7.75
C ASN A 59 -6.14 -9.67 6.76
N VAL A 60 -6.45 -10.49 5.77
CA VAL A 60 -7.59 -10.27 4.85
C VAL A 60 -8.89 -10.32 5.64
N TRP A 61 -9.11 -11.38 6.42
CA TRP A 61 -10.31 -11.54 7.24
C TRP A 61 -10.45 -10.45 8.31
N ASP A 62 -9.38 -10.10 9.00
CA ASP A 62 -9.36 -8.98 9.95
C ASP A 62 -9.78 -7.66 9.27
N ASN A 63 -9.43 -7.48 7.99
CA ASN A 63 -9.79 -6.28 7.24
C ASN A 63 -11.25 -6.31 6.77
N ILE A 64 -11.76 -7.43 6.30
CA ILE A 64 -13.16 -7.61 5.86
C ILE A 64 -14.11 -7.42 7.06
N ASN A 65 -13.80 -8.05 8.17
CA ASN A 65 -14.60 -8.00 9.40
C ASN A 65 -14.44 -6.67 10.18
N GLY A 66 -13.62 -5.75 9.68
CA GLY A 66 -13.48 -4.43 10.28
C GLY A 66 -12.78 -4.40 11.65
N PHE A 67 -12.04 -5.46 12.02
CA PHE A 67 -11.36 -5.50 13.32
C PHE A 67 -10.48 -4.27 13.55
N GLY A 68 -10.52 -3.75 14.78
CA GLY A 68 -9.76 -2.56 15.16
C GLY A 68 -8.24 -2.76 15.11
N LYS A 69 -7.75 -4.00 15.29
CA LYS A 69 -6.34 -4.35 15.16
C LYS A 69 -6.12 -5.16 13.89
N ARG A 70 -5.52 -4.55 12.89
CA ARG A 70 -5.24 -5.20 11.61
C ARG A 70 -3.93 -4.73 10.99
N ILE A 71 -3.32 -5.60 10.20
CA ILE A 71 -2.04 -5.34 9.53
C ILE A 71 -2.22 -5.55 8.04
N LYS A 72 -1.54 -4.72 7.23
CA LYS A 72 -1.37 -4.94 5.80
C LYS A 72 0.11 -4.86 5.48
N ILE A 73 0.62 -5.90 4.85
CA ILE A 73 2.02 -6.02 4.46
C ILE A 73 2.08 -6.13 2.95
N ARG A 74 2.96 -5.34 2.32
CA ARG A 74 3.16 -5.40 0.88
C ARG A 74 4.55 -4.98 0.48
N LEU A 75 5.03 -5.50 -0.65
CA LEU A 75 6.08 -4.88 -1.44
C LEU A 75 5.45 -3.92 -2.44
N ARG A 76 6.10 -2.79 -2.67
CA ARG A 76 5.63 -1.78 -3.62
C ARG A 76 6.79 -1.21 -4.40
N TRP A 77 6.56 -1.04 -5.71
CA TRP A 77 7.43 -0.26 -6.59
C TRP A 77 6.60 0.58 -7.56
N TYR A 78 7.26 1.52 -8.21
CA TYR A 78 6.64 2.41 -9.17
C TYR A 78 7.15 2.09 -10.58
N ASN A 79 6.32 2.32 -11.59
CA ASN A 79 6.67 2.12 -13.01
C ASN A 79 7.30 0.74 -13.29
N GLN A 80 8.54 0.70 -13.76
CA GLN A 80 9.25 -0.52 -14.12
C GLN A 80 10.16 -0.97 -12.97
N LEU A 81 10.14 -2.27 -12.65
CA LEU A 81 10.83 -2.83 -11.50
C LEU A 81 12.35 -2.55 -11.49
N PHE A 82 12.99 -2.63 -12.65
CA PHE A 82 14.45 -2.50 -12.77
C PHE A 82 14.98 -1.06 -12.67
N ASN A 83 14.10 -0.06 -12.67
CA ASN A 83 14.46 1.36 -12.58
C ASN A 83 14.08 2.00 -11.24
N GLU A 84 13.40 1.27 -10.37
CA GLU A 84 12.79 1.85 -9.19
C GLU A 84 13.08 1.01 -7.95
N GLU A 85 13.22 1.69 -6.84
CA GLU A 85 13.33 1.02 -5.55
C GLU A 85 12.07 0.25 -5.19
N VAL A 86 12.25 -0.94 -4.64
CA VAL A 86 11.19 -1.74 -4.03
C VAL A 86 11.11 -1.42 -2.55
N PHE A 87 9.92 -1.08 -2.09
CA PHE A 87 9.65 -0.75 -0.70
C PHE A 87 8.83 -1.85 -0.02
N LEU A 88 9.30 -2.28 1.13
CA LEU A 88 8.48 -3.05 2.06
C LEU A 88 7.66 -2.07 2.89
N GLU A 89 6.34 -2.15 2.76
CA GLU A 89 5.40 -1.32 3.51
C GLU A 89 4.56 -2.16 4.45
N GLU A 90 4.53 -1.75 5.70
CA GLU A 90 3.60 -2.25 6.69
C GLU A 90 2.68 -1.14 7.17
N LYS A 91 1.39 -1.41 7.12
CA LYS A 91 0.36 -0.53 7.67
C LYS A 91 -0.37 -1.26 8.80
N LYS A 92 -0.13 -0.82 10.03
CA LYS A 92 -0.87 -1.28 11.22
C LYS A 92 -1.99 -0.31 11.53
N LYS A 93 -3.18 -0.84 11.71
CA LYS A 93 -4.29 -0.10 12.32
C LYS A 93 -4.48 -0.63 13.75
N ILE A 94 -4.58 0.28 14.70
CA ILE A 94 -4.89 0.01 16.11
C ILE A 94 -6.02 0.96 16.47
N ASN A 95 -7.24 0.47 16.42
CA ASN A 95 -8.47 1.26 16.56
C ASN A 95 -8.50 2.42 15.54
N LEU A 96 -8.45 3.66 16.00
CA LEU A 96 -8.44 4.85 15.14
C LEU A 96 -7.04 5.24 14.66
N MET A 97 -5.98 4.71 15.28
CA MET A 97 -4.61 5.04 14.90
C MET A 97 -4.11 4.17 13.75
N THR A 98 -3.36 4.78 12.86
CA THR A 98 -2.65 4.07 11.79
C THR A 98 -1.16 4.39 11.88
N VAL A 99 -0.35 3.34 11.96
CA VAL A 99 1.11 3.43 11.86
C VAL A 99 1.55 2.83 10.55
N LYS A 100 2.35 3.55 9.79
CA LYS A 100 2.96 3.08 8.54
C LYS A 100 4.48 3.04 8.72
N ASN A 101 5.06 1.86 8.50
CA ASN A 101 6.49 1.65 8.38
C ASN A 101 6.84 1.39 6.92
N VAL A 102 7.96 1.95 6.48
CA VAL A 102 8.47 1.78 5.11
C VAL A 102 9.96 1.51 5.20
N LYS A 103 10.40 0.45 4.53
CA LYS A 103 11.81 0.08 4.40
C LYS A 103 12.15 -0.07 2.92
N SER A 104 13.17 0.62 2.43
CA SER A 104 13.71 0.37 1.09
C SER A 104 14.46 -0.96 1.08
N LEU A 105 14.26 -1.74 0.03
CA LEU A 105 14.93 -3.01 -0.21
C LEU A 105 15.94 -2.92 -1.36
N GLY A 106 16.03 -1.75 -2.01
CA GLY A 106 16.88 -1.53 -3.17
C GLY A 106 16.18 -1.79 -4.50
N ILE A 107 16.97 -1.83 -5.55
CA ILE A 107 16.53 -2.05 -6.93
C ILE A 107 16.80 -3.52 -7.32
N PHE A 108 15.87 -4.13 -8.02
CA PHE A 108 15.99 -5.50 -8.54
C PHE A 108 16.03 -5.45 -10.06
N LYS A 109 16.94 -6.18 -10.65
CA LYS A 109 17.13 -6.20 -12.13
C LYS A 109 15.93 -6.79 -12.88
N ASP A 110 15.23 -7.74 -12.25
CA ASP A 110 14.07 -8.41 -12.82
C ASP A 110 13.19 -9.04 -11.75
N ILE A 111 12.06 -9.59 -12.19
CA ILE A 111 11.06 -10.23 -11.33
C ILE A 111 11.59 -11.52 -10.68
N LEU A 112 12.53 -12.22 -11.34
CA LEU A 112 13.11 -13.47 -10.82
C LEU A 112 14.01 -13.20 -9.62
N GLU A 113 14.79 -12.12 -9.70
CA GLU A 113 15.63 -11.70 -8.58
C GLU A 113 14.76 -11.30 -7.38
N LEU A 114 13.69 -10.54 -7.61
CA LEU A 114 12.72 -10.18 -6.57
C LEU A 114 12.07 -11.43 -5.94
N LYS A 115 11.67 -12.43 -6.75
CA LYS A 115 11.14 -13.71 -6.26
C LYS A 115 12.14 -14.46 -5.38
N LYS A 116 13.40 -14.56 -5.82
CA LYS A 116 14.46 -15.19 -5.03
C LYS A 116 14.65 -14.48 -3.69
N PHE A 117 14.65 -13.14 -3.71
CA PHE A 117 14.73 -12.33 -2.51
C PHE A 117 13.56 -12.60 -1.56
N ILE A 118 12.33 -12.59 -2.07
CA ILE A 118 11.12 -12.89 -1.28
C ILE A 118 11.24 -14.26 -0.62
N LYS A 119 11.53 -15.30 -1.41
CA LYS A 119 11.66 -16.68 -0.91
C LYS A 119 12.72 -16.83 0.17
N LYS A 120 13.85 -16.10 0.04
CA LYS A 120 14.98 -16.18 0.97
C LYS A 120 14.74 -15.40 2.26
N ASN A 121 14.14 -14.22 2.17
CA ASN A 121 14.20 -13.22 3.23
C ASN A 121 12.86 -12.94 3.91
N LEU A 122 11.76 -12.92 3.16
CA LEU A 122 10.49 -12.44 3.71
C LEU A 122 9.90 -13.39 4.77
N SER A 123 10.08 -14.70 4.60
CA SER A 123 9.65 -15.71 5.58
C SER A 123 10.51 -15.74 6.85
N ARG A 124 11.71 -15.14 6.79
CA ARG A 124 12.71 -15.19 7.87
C ARG A 124 12.93 -13.83 8.55
N GLU A 125 12.56 -12.73 7.90
CA GLU A 125 12.76 -11.41 8.50
C GLU A 125 11.78 -11.19 9.65
N LYS A 126 12.29 -10.59 10.71
CA LYS A 126 11.48 -9.97 11.76
C LYS A 126 10.80 -8.73 11.18
N LEU A 127 9.83 -8.95 10.30
CA LEU A 127 9.05 -7.89 9.75
C LEU A 127 8.18 -7.33 10.88
N ILE A 128 8.65 -6.30 11.57
CA ILE A 128 7.81 -5.29 12.20
C ILE A 128 7.31 -5.53 13.64
N SER A 129 7.07 -6.68 14.05
CA SER A 129 6.79 -6.97 15.46
C SER A 129 7.50 -8.23 15.80
N ASN A 130 8.39 -8.26 16.74
CA ASN A 130 9.16 -9.40 17.27
C ASN A 130 8.57 -10.83 17.08
N LYS A 131 7.52 -11.00 16.26
CA LYS A 131 6.87 -12.24 15.89
C LYS A 131 7.24 -12.60 14.46
N ARG A 132 7.81 -13.77 14.27
CA ARG A 132 7.98 -14.38 12.95
C ARG A 132 6.60 -14.67 12.38
N LEU A 133 6.18 -13.89 11.40
CA LEU A 133 4.98 -14.21 10.61
C LEU A 133 5.41 -15.11 9.46
N ASN A 134 4.77 -16.25 9.33
CA ASN A 134 4.92 -17.08 8.13
C ASN A 134 4.05 -16.45 7.03
N LEU A 135 4.66 -15.62 6.18
CA LEU A 135 3.98 -14.86 5.15
C LEU A 135 4.14 -15.50 3.80
N SER A 136 3.06 -15.58 3.05
CA SER A 136 3.02 -15.96 1.64
C SER A 136 2.46 -14.85 0.77
N GLU A 137 2.79 -14.86 -0.51
CA GLU A 137 2.18 -13.99 -1.51
C GLU A 137 0.71 -14.36 -1.67
N VAL A 138 -0.16 -13.35 -1.67
CA VAL A 138 -1.61 -13.56 -1.85
C VAL A 138 -2.04 -13.10 -3.22
N LEU A 139 -1.67 -11.87 -3.59
CA LEU A 139 -2.01 -11.30 -4.88
C LEU A 139 -1.09 -10.13 -5.23
N THR A 140 -1.00 -9.85 -6.52
CA THR A 140 -0.36 -8.65 -7.04
C THR A 140 -1.41 -7.71 -7.63
N VAL A 141 -1.29 -6.42 -7.32
CA VAL A 141 -2.16 -5.38 -7.87
C VAL A 141 -1.32 -4.35 -8.60
N SER A 142 -1.74 -4.01 -9.82
CA SER A 142 -1.14 -2.95 -10.63
C SER A 142 -2.21 -1.94 -11.03
N TYR A 143 -1.90 -0.64 -11.00
CA TYR A 143 -2.82 0.41 -11.43
C TYR A 143 -2.07 1.71 -11.74
N ASP A 144 -2.71 2.57 -12.52
CA ASP A 144 -2.26 3.91 -12.82
C ASP A 144 -2.83 4.89 -11.80
N ARG A 145 -2.01 5.74 -11.19
CA ARG A 145 -2.43 6.74 -10.20
C ARG A 145 -2.11 8.15 -10.64
N GLU A 146 -3.13 9.00 -10.59
CA GLU A 146 -3.02 10.44 -10.72
C GLU A 146 -3.20 11.09 -9.35
N TYR A 147 -2.52 12.23 -9.14
CA TYR A 147 -2.45 12.92 -7.86
C TYR A 147 -2.92 14.36 -8.01
N TYR A 148 -3.85 14.76 -7.17
CA TYR A 148 -4.43 16.10 -7.18
C TYR A 148 -4.44 16.68 -5.76
N GLN A 149 -4.35 18.00 -5.68
CA GLN A 149 -4.47 18.76 -4.44
C GLN A 149 -5.28 20.01 -4.69
N ASP A 150 -6.13 20.38 -3.73
CA ASP A 150 -6.87 21.62 -3.77
C ASP A 150 -5.94 22.83 -3.55
N VAL A 151 -6.40 24.02 -3.91
CA VAL A 151 -5.63 25.27 -3.78
C VAL A 151 -5.26 25.56 -2.32
N SER A 152 -6.14 25.20 -1.37
CA SER A 152 -5.88 25.39 0.06
C SER A 152 -4.87 24.40 0.66
N LYS A 153 -4.45 23.40 -0.12
CA LYS A 153 -3.55 22.28 0.28
C LYS A 153 -4.07 21.43 1.43
N LYS A 154 -5.34 21.52 1.76
CA LYS A 154 -5.99 20.75 2.83
C LYS A 154 -6.47 19.39 2.36
N LEU A 155 -6.89 19.28 1.10
CA LEU A 155 -7.45 18.08 0.52
C LEU A 155 -6.50 17.49 -0.55
N ARG A 156 -6.32 16.18 -0.51
CA ARG A 156 -5.64 15.42 -1.56
C ARG A 156 -6.60 14.41 -2.16
N VAL A 157 -6.62 14.33 -3.47
CA VAL A 157 -7.38 13.35 -4.23
C VAL A 157 -6.41 12.51 -5.04
N THR A 158 -6.60 11.20 -5.03
CA THR A 158 -5.92 10.28 -5.93
C THR A 158 -6.96 9.55 -6.77
N ILE A 159 -6.68 9.41 -8.05
CA ILE A 159 -7.54 8.67 -8.97
C ILE A 159 -6.76 7.46 -9.47
N ASP A 160 -7.28 6.28 -9.18
CA ASP A 160 -6.72 5.00 -9.57
C ASP A 160 -7.50 4.48 -10.77
N LYS A 161 -6.80 4.17 -11.86
CA LYS A 161 -7.36 3.68 -13.13
C LYS A 161 -6.65 2.41 -13.57
N ASN A 162 -7.27 1.68 -14.48
CA ASN A 162 -6.66 0.48 -15.09
C ASN A 162 -6.19 -0.51 -14.02
N ILE A 163 -7.03 -0.74 -13.01
CA ILE A 163 -6.72 -1.66 -11.92
C ILE A 163 -6.70 -3.07 -12.47
N LYS A 164 -5.56 -3.75 -12.31
CA LYS A 164 -5.36 -5.15 -12.69
C LYS A 164 -4.95 -5.93 -11.46
N ILE A 165 -5.53 -7.11 -11.30
CA ILE A 165 -5.25 -8.03 -10.19
C ILE A 165 -4.68 -9.30 -10.80
N TYR A 166 -3.61 -9.80 -10.19
CA TYR A 166 -2.90 -10.99 -10.64
C TYR A 166 -2.78 -11.95 -9.46
N LYS A 167 -2.94 -13.23 -9.72
CA LYS A 167 -2.87 -14.28 -8.70
C LYS A 167 -1.47 -14.43 -8.12
N ASP A 168 -0.48 -14.17 -8.96
CA ASP A 168 0.94 -14.31 -8.60
C ASP A 168 1.78 -13.15 -9.12
N ILE A 169 3.06 -13.15 -8.76
CA ILE A 169 4.04 -12.16 -9.20
C ILE A 169 4.38 -12.28 -10.71
N GLU A 170 4.01 -13.38 -11.38
CA GLU A 170 4.25 -13.58 -12.82
C GLU A 170 3.33 -12.70 -13.68
N LEU A 171 2.46 -11.95 -13.02
CA LEU A 171 1.55 -11.01 -13.65
C LEU A 171 0.57 -11.69 -14.63
N LYS A 172 0.19 -12.93 -14.35
CA LYS A 172 -0.91 -13.59 -15.06
C LYS A 172 -2.22 -13.02 -14.52
N PRO A 173 -3.07 -12.41 -15.37
CA PRO A 173 -4.35 -11.86 -14.92
C PRO A 173 -5.22 -12.95 -14.28
N ILE A 174 -6.02 -12.55 -13.30
CA ILE A 174 -7.14 -13.37 -12.84
C ILE A 174 -8.27 -13.12 -13.82
N GLU A 175 -8.69 -14.16 -14.53
CA GLU A 175 -9.86 -14.16 -15.40
C GLU A 175 -11.16 -14.08 -14.59
#